data_f06f75a571b25c3912051718aacc850a
#
_entry.id   f06f75a571b25c3912051718aacc850a
#
_cell.length_a   1.000
_cell.length_b   1.000
_cell.length_c   1.000
_cell.angle_alpha   90.00
_cell.angle_beta   90.00
_cell.angle_gamma   90.00
#
_symmetry.space_group_name_H-M   'P 1'
#
loop_
_entity.id
_entity.type
_entity.pdbx_description
1 polymer ?
#
loop_
_entity_poly.entity_id
_entity_poly.type
_entity_poly.pdbx_seq_one_letter_code
_entity_poly.pdbx_strand_id
1 'polypeptide(L)'
;PDKALVAEMKAHYQRGGLGDMRCKQVLNDCLQTLLAPMRERRQAAIADKEQLLRLLQQGTLQARALTDEVLAEVKGAMGLDYFAGLR
;
A
#
# COMPACT_ATOMS: atom_id res chain seq x y z
N PRO A 1 -10.99 -3.28 -15.13
CA PRO A 1 -10.70 -3.41 -16.54
C PRO A 1 -11.77 -4.25 -17.25
N ASP A 2 -12.08 -3.88 -18.47
CA ASP A 2 -13.02 -4.63 -19.31
C ASP A 2 -12.40 -5.98 -19.70
N LYS A 3 -12.96 -7.05 -19.13
CA LYS A 3 -12.45 -8.41 -19.34
C LYS A 3 -12.64 -8.88 -20.80
N ALA A 4 -13.69 -8.41 -21.46
CA ALA A 4 -13.96 -8.77 -22.85
C ALA A 4 -12.93 -8.12 -23.78
N LEU A 5 -12.63 -6.83 -23.60
CA LEU A 5 -11.58 -6.14 -24.32
C LEU A 5 -10.21 -6.78 -24.11
N VAL A 6 -9.88 -7.17 -22.88
CA VAL A 6 -8.59 -7.85 -22.59
C VAL A 6 -8.50 -9.19 -23.29
N ALA A 7 -9.58 -9.99 -23.31
CA ALA A 7 -9.61 -11.28 -24.00
C ALA A 7 -9.45 -11.12 -25.51
N GLU A 8 -10.12 -10.16 -26.11
CA GLU A 8 -9.98 -9.82 -27.53
C GLU A 8 -8.55 -9.38 -27.88
N MET A 9 -7.96 -8.51 -27.06
CA MET A 9 -6.58 -8.04 -27.26
C MET A 9 -5.57 -9.19 -27.17
N LYS A 10 -5.76 -10.14 -26.24
CA LYS A 10 -4.92 -11.33 -26.13
C LYS A 10 -5.00 -12.20 -27.38
N ALA A 11 -6.20 -12.46 -27.87
CA ALA A 11 -6.42 -13.25 -29.09
C ALA A 11 -5.81 -12.52 -30.32
N HIS A 12 -5.96 -11.20 -30.41
CA HIS A 12 -5.38 -10.41 -31.48
C HIS A 12 -3.83 -10.41 -31.41
N TYR A 13 -3.27 -10.27 -30.25
CA TYR A 13 -1.81 -10.32 -30.05
C TYR A 13 -1.23 -11.67 -30.49
N GLN A 14 -1.89 -12.79 -30.13
CA GLN A 14 -1.48 -14.15 -30.54
C GLN A 14 -1.55 -14.37 -32.05
N ARG A 15 -2.55 -13.78 -32.74
CA ARG A 15 -2.65 -13.82 -34.21
C ARG A 15 -1.60 -12.95 -34.88
N GLY A 16 -1.05 -11.97 -34.19
CA GLY A 16 -0.17 -10.94 -34.73
C GLY A 16 -0.94 -9.71 -35.22
N GLY A 17 -0.20 -8.62 -35.41
CA GLY A 17 -0.75 -7.35 -35.93
C GLY A 17 -1.26 -6.36 -34.90
N LEU A 18 -1.35 -6.74 -33.62
CA LEU A 18 -1.63 -5.79 -32.54
C LEU A 18 -0.35 -5.06 -32.12
N GLY A 19 -0.32 -3.74 -32.31
CA GLY A 19 0.84 -2.93 -31.91
C GLY A 19 0.97 -2.79 -30.40
N ASP A 20 2.20 -2.89 -29.89
CA ASP A 20 2.50 -2.75 -28.45
C ASP A 20 2.05 -1.39 -27.88
N MET A 21 2.07 -0.34 -28.68
CA MET A 21 1.58 0.99 -28.27
C MET A 21 0.10 0.98 -27.90
N ARG A 22 -0.70 0.18 -28.61
CA ARG A 22 -2.13 0.04 -28.29
C ARG A 22 -2.34 -0.64 -26.95
N CYS A 23 -1.57 -1.69 -26.65
CA CYS A 23 -1.60 -2.37 -25.38
C CYS A 23 -1.20 -1.44 -24.23
N LYS A 24 -0.13 -0.68 -24.41
CA LYS A 24 0.35 0.32 -23.44
C LYS A 24 -0.67 1.42 -23.18
N GLN A 25 -1.35 1.89 -24.21
CA GLN A 25 -2.37 2.92 -24.07
C GLN A 25 -3.57 2.42 -23.26
N VAL A 26 -4.09 1.23 -23.55
CA VAL A 26 -5.20 0.63 -22.80
C VAL A 26 -4.81 0.42 -21.34
N LEU A 27 -3.59 -0.07 -21.07
CA LEU A 27 -3.07 -0.21 -19.72
C LEU A 27 -2.97 1.13 -19.00
N ASN A 28 -2.43 2.15 -19.66
CA ASN A 28 -2.32 3.49 -19.09
C ASN A 28 -3.68 4.07 -18.74
N ASP A 29 -4.68 3.95 -19.61
CA ASP A 29 -6.02 4.46 -19.36
C ASP A 29 -6.68 3.78 -18.16
N CYS A 30 -6.52 2.45 -18.04
CA CYS A 30 -6.98 1.70 -16.87
C CYS A 30 -6.29 2.17 -15.58
N LEU A 31 -4.98 2.37 -15.62
CA LEU A 31 -4.21 2.85 -14.47
C LEU A 31 -4.58 4.27 -14.09
N GLN A 32 -4.78 5.17 -15.04
CA GLN A 32 -5.21 6.55 -14.77
C GLN A 32 -6.58 6.58 -14.10
N THR A 33 -7.52 5.77 -14.58
CA THR A 33 -8.85 5.65 -13.96
C THR A 33 -8.77 5.12 -12.52
N LEU A 34 -7.91 4.14 -12.27
CA LEU A 34 -7.70 3.60 -10.92
C LEU A 34 -7.02 4.60 -9.98
N LEU A 35 -6.03 5.32 -10.47
CA LEU A 35 -5.17 6.19 -9.65
C LEU A 35 -5.74 7.60 -9.44
N ALA A 36 -6.63 8.08 -10.32
CA ALA A 36 -7.19 9.43 -10.20
C ALA A 36 -7.82 9.69 -8.81
N PRO A 37 -8.74 8.86 -8.29
CA PRO A 37 -9.33 9.09 -6.98
C PRO A 37 -8.32 8.97 -5.83
N MET A 38 -7.26 8.19 -5.99
CA MET A 38 -6.18 8.10 -5.00
C MET A 38 -5.36 9.39 -4.97
N ARG A 39 -5.06 9.97 -6.14
CA ARG A 39 -4.35 11.24 -6.24
C ARG A 39 -5.15 12.39 -5.63
N GLU A 40 -6.46 12.43 -5.87
CA GLU A 40 -7.36 13.43 -5.28
C GLU A 40 -7.34 13.34 -3.75
N ARG A 41 -7.50 12.15 -3.18
CA ARG A 41 -7.43 11.93 -1.73
C ARG A 41 -6.06 12.31 -1.17
N ARG A 42 -4.99 12.00 -1.89
CA ARG A 42 -3.64 12.38 -1.50
C ARG A 42 -3.48 13.91 -1.45
N GLN A 43 -3.97 14.61 -2.46
CA GLN A 43 -3.90 16.08 -2.51
C GLN A 43 -4.69 16.70 -1.34
N ALA A 44 -5.87 16.19 -1.06
CA ALA A 44 -6.66 16.65 0.08
C ALA A 44 -5.94 16.40 1.42
N ALA A 45 -5.32 15.25 1.60
CA ALA A 45 -4.58 14.93 2.83
C ALA A 45 -3.32 15.80 3.01
N ILE A 46 -2.60 16.10 1.93
CA ILE A 46 -1.38 16.93 1.98
C ILE A 46 -1.71 18.41 2.25
N ALA A 47 -2.90 18.87 1.93
CA ALA A 47 -3.32 20.24 2.17
C ALA A 47 -3.28 20.61 3.66
N ASP A 48 -3.58 19.66 4.55
CA ASP A 48 -3.46 19.82 6.01
C ASP A 48 -2.30 18.99 6.57
N LYS A 49 -1.12 19.57 6.55
CA LYS A 49 0.11 18.91 7.05
C LYS A 49 0.06 18.65 8.55
N GLU A 50 -0.59 19.49 9.32
CA GLU A 50 -0.69 19.34 10.77
C GLU A 50 -1.55 18.12 11.12
N GLN A 51 -2.69 17.98 10.47
CA GLN A 51 -3.54 16.79 10.63
C GLN A 51 -2.82 15.51 10.22
N LEU A 52 -2.07 15.56 9.12
CA LEU A 52 -1.29 14.42 8.65
C LEU A 52 -0.23 13.98 9.67
N LEU A 53 0.48 14.94 10.28
CA LEU A 53 1.47 14.65 11.33
C LEU A 53 0.83 14.09 12.60
N ARG A 54 -0.34 14.61 13.00
CA ARG A 54 -1.09 14.06 14.15
C ARG A 54 -1.53 12.61 13.89
N LEU A 55 -2.02 12.33 12.69
CA LEU A 55 -2.40 10.96 12.30
C LEU A 55 -1.20 10.01 12.35
N LEU A 56 -0.05 10.45 11.82
CA LEU A 56 1.19 9.68 11.87
C LEU A 56 1.65 9.44 13.32
N GLN A 57 1.61 10.46 14.16
CA GLN A 57 1.96 10.35 15.58
C GLN A 57 1.05 9.34 16.30
N GLN A 58 -0.26 9.45 16.09
CA GLN A 58 -1.23 8.55 16.71
C GLN A 58 -1.00 7.09 16.27
N GLY A 59 -0.82 6.85 14.97
CA GLY A 59 -0.52 5.52 14.45
C GLY A 59 0.80 4.96 14.97
N THR A 60 1.81 5.81 15.13
CA THR A 60 3.11 5.42 15.71
C THR A 60 2.98 5.00 17.17
N LEU A 61 2.19 5.73 17.98
CA LEU A 61 1.95 5.38 19.37
C LEU A 61 1.20 4.05 19.50
N GLN A 62 0.20 3.81 18.66
CA GLN A 62 -0.52 2.54 18.63
C GLN A 62 0.38 1.36 18.24
N ALA A 63 1.16 1.53 17.18
CA ALA A 63 2.10 0.51 16.72
C ALA A 63 3.19 0.23 17.77
N ARG A 64 3.68 1.27 18.44
CA ARG A 64 4.67 1.15 19.50
C ARG A 64 4.13 0.33 20.68
N ALA A 65 2.91 0.60 21.13
CA ALA A 65 2.30 -0.15 22.24
C ALA A 65 2.26 -1.66 21.94
N LEU A 66 1.82 -2.03 20.73
CA LEU A 66 1.79 -3.43 20.29
C LEU A 66 3.20 -4.04 20.16
N THR A 67 4.14 -3.29 19.60
CA THR A 67 5.53 -3.76 19.45
C THR A 67 6.23 -3.93 20.80
N ASP A 68 6.00 -3.05 21.76
CA ASP A 68 6.58 -3.16 23.11
C ASP A 68 6.07 -4.41 23.84
N GLU A 69 4.77 -4.74 23.69
CA GLU A 69 4.16 -5.97 24.21
C GLU A 69 4.81 -7.23 23.61
N VAL A 70 4.83 -7.31 22.27
CA VAL A 70 5.45 -8.45 21.57
C VAL A 70 6.94 -8.56 21.88
N LEU A 71 7.65 -7.44 21.98
CA LEU A 71 9.07 -7.42 22.33
C LEU A 71 9.31 -7.94 23.75
N ALA A 72 8.43 -7.63 24.70
CA ALA A 72 8.50 -8.15 26.05
C ALA A 72 8.34 -9.67 26.07
N GLU A 73 7.37 -10.22 25.35
CA GLU A 73 7.19 -11.66 25.18
C GLU A 73 8.42 -12.34 24.57
N VAL A 74 8.96 -11.77 23.49
CA VAL A 74 10.16 -12.30 22.83
C VAL A 74 11.36 -12.30 23.78
N LYS A 75 11.59 -11.21 24.50
CA LYS A 75 12.67 -11.12 25.49
C LYS A 75 12.51 -12.14 26.59
N GLY A 76 11.30 -12.34 27.12
CA GLY A 76 11.00 -13.37 28.09
C GLY A 76 11.29 -14.78 27.57
N ALA A 77 10.83 -15.11 26.37
CA ALA A 77 11.06 -16.40 25.74
C ALA A 77 12.55 -16.69 25.47
N MET A 78 13.34 -15.65 25.19
CA MET A 78 14.79 -15.75 24.98
C MET A 78 15.62 -15.67 26.25
N GLY A 79 15.00 -15.45 27.43
CA GLY A 79 15.70 -15.24 28.70
C GLY A 79 16.53 -13.93 28.73
N LEU A 80 16.08 -12.89 27.99
CA LEU A 80 16.73 -11.58 27.93
C LEU A 80 16.08 -10.54 28.84
N ASP A 81 15.23 -10.97 29.75
CA ASP A 81 14.49 -10.15 30.70
C ASP A 81 15.17 -10.10 32.09
N TYR A 82 16.50 -10.00 32.12
CA TYR A 82 17.34 -10.09 33.30
C TYR A 82 16.89 -9.21 34.49
N PHE A 83 16.21 -8.13 34.25
CA PHE A 83 15.77 -7.17 35.26
C PHE A 83 14.29 -7.24 35.60
N ALA A 84 13.53 -8.15 34.99
CA ALA A 84 12.09 -8.27 35.21
C ALA A 84 11.71 -8.58 36.67
N GLY A 85 12.60 -9.24 37.40
CA GLY A 85 12.42 -9.57 38.83
C GLY A 85 13.03 -8.55 39.80
N LEU A 86 13.71 -7.52 39.34
CA LEU A 86 14.39 -6.53 40.16
C LEU A 86 13.54 -5.26 40.34
N ARG A 87 12.36 -5.38 40.88
CA ARG A 87 11.51 -4.22 41.20
C ARG A 87 11.61 -3.84 42.66
#